data_96d3c97a51340e5c13835797f327b8e2
#
_entry.id   96d3c97a51340e5c13835797f327b8e2
#
_cell.length_a   1.000
_cell.length_b   1.000
_cell.length_c   1.000
_cell.angle_alpha   90.00
_cell.angle_beta   90.00
_cell.angle_gamma   90.00
#
_symmetry.space_group_name_H-M   'P 1'
#
loop_
_entity.id
_entity.type
_entity.pdbx_description
1 polymer ?
#
loop_
_entity_poly.entity_id
_entity_poly.type
_entity_poly.pdbx_seq_one_letter_code
_entity_poly.pdbx_strand_id
1 'polypeptide(L)'
;MSSAVDYEVVIIGTGFAGIGMAVKLQQAGIHSFKLIERADEVGGTWRDNTYPGCECDVQSHLYSLSFEPKTDWSKKYSTWSEIRDYIIGVTDKHKLREKIQFNTGLTGADFDKDSGTWLVKLSDGSKLI
;
A
#
# COMPACT_ATOMS: atom_id res chain seq x y z
N MET A 1 10.78 22.56 21.42
CA MET A 1 11.05 22.22 20.01
C MET A 1 10.31 20.94 19.68
N SER A 2 9.49 20.95 18.65
CA SER A 2 8.97 19.71 18.11
C SER A 2 10.14 18.93 17.49
N SER A 3 10.33 17.66 17.87
CA SER A 3 11.26 16.78 17.15
C SER A 3 10.81 16.70 15.70
N ALA A 4 11.73 16.88 14.77
CA ALA A 4 11.43 16.75 13.36
C ALA A 4 11.01 15.30 13.10
N VAL A 5 9.86 15.11 12.47
CA VAL A 5 9.40 13.79 12.00
C VAL A 5 10.02 13.51 10.63
N ASP A 6 10.32 12.25 10.37
CA ASP A 6 10.79 11.83 9.04
C ASP A 6 9.66 11.92 8.01
N TYR A 7 8.47 11.53 8.41
CA TYR A 7 7.26 11.56 7.57
C TYR A 7 6.03 11.92 8.39
N GLU A 8 5.10 12.64 7.78
CA GLU A 8 3.79 12.91 8.39
C GLU A 8 2.96 11.64 8.52
N VAL A 9 3.09 10.72 7.54
CA VAL A 9 2.34 9.46 7.51
C VAL A 9 3.25 8.32 7.08
N VAL A 10 3.21 7.21 7.82
CA VAL A 10 3.82 5.94 7.41
C VAL A 10 2.70 4.93 7.20
N ILE A 11 2.67 4.31 6.02
CA ILE A 11 1.67 3.32 5.63
C ILE A 11 2.33 1.95 5.64
N ILE A 12 1.73 0.99 6.32
CA ILE A 12 2.23 -0.38 6.38
C ILE A 12 1.44 -1.25 5.41
N GLY A 13 2.12 -1.75 4.39
CA GLY A 13 1.56 -2.61 3.36
C GLY A 13 1.16 -1.88 2.08
N THR A 14 1.16 -2.63 0.97
CA THR A 14 0.85 -2.12 -0.37
C THR A 14 -0.22 -2.94 -1.09
N GLY A 15 -1.19 -3.42 -0.34
CA GLY A 15 -2.44 -3.95 -0.89
C GLY A 15 -3.40 -2.81 -1.25
N PHE A 16 -4.67 -3.12 -1.45
CA PHE A 16 -5.69 -2.12 -1.79
C PHE A 16 -5.73 -0.96 -0.79
N ALA A 17 -5.70 -1.26 0.51
CA ALA A 17 -5.79 -0.23 1.54
C ALA A 17 -4.60 0.72 1.52
N GLY A 18 -3.38 0.19 1.45
CA GLY A 18 -2.16 1.00 1.47
C GLY A 18 -2.02 1.86 0.22
N ILE A 19 -2.21 1.28 -0.96
CA ILE A 19 -2.16 2.00 -2.23
C ILE A 19 -3.28 3.04 -2.31
N GLY A 20 -4.50 2.67 -1.91
CA GLY A 20 -5.63 3.60 -1.88
C GLY A 20 -5.39 4.80 -0.97
N MET A 21 -4.85 4.57 0.23
CA MET A 21 -4.48 5.64 1.16
C MET A 21 -3.42 6.57 0.56
N ALA A 22 -2.39 6.01 -0.06
CA ALA A 22 -1.31 6.80 -0.67
C ALA A 22 -1.84 7.73 -1.77
N VAL A 23 -2.73 7.24 -2.65
CA VAL A 23 -3.35 8.08 -3.69
C VAL A 23 -4.18 9.19 -3.06
N LYS A 24 -4.95 8.88 -2.02
CA LYS A 24 -5.79 9.88 -1.33
C LYS A 24 -4.95 10.94 -0.62
N LEU A 25 -3.83 10.57 -0.04
CA LEU A 25 -2.90 11.54 0.55
C LEU A 25 -2.36 12.50 -0.52
N GLN A 26 -1.92 11.99 -1.67
CA GLN A 26 -1.48 12.83 -2.78
C GLN A 26 -2.58 13.79 -3.24
N GLN A 27 -3.80 13.30 -3.40
CA GLN A 27 -4.95 14.12 -3.81
C GLN A 27 -5.27 15.22 -2.78
N ALA A 28 -5.00 14.97 -1.51
CA ALA A 28 -5.18 15.94 -0.43
C ALA A 28 -3.98 16.91 -0.27
N GLY A 29 -2.96 16.78 -1.11
CA GLY A 29 -1.76 17.62 -1.05
C GLY A 29 -0.77 17.21 0.04
N ILE A 30 -0.94 16.04 0.64
CA ILE A 30 -0.03 15.50 1.64
C ILE A 30 0.99 14.60 0.93
N HIS A 31 2.22 15.06 0.82
CA HIS A 31 3.27 14.34 0.09
C HIS A 31 4.36 13.75 1.01
N SER A 32 4.38 14.14 2.28
CA SER A 32 5.31 13.61 3.28
C SER A 32 4.79 12.28 3.83
N PHE A 33 4.83 11.24 3.01
CA PHE A 33 4.46 9.90 3.44
C PHE A 33 5.38 8.85 2.83
N LYS A 34 5.43 7.68 3.48
CA LYS A 34 6.18 6.53 3.03
C LYS A 34 5.37 5.26 3.23
N LEU A 35 5.47 4.33 2.27
CA LEU A 35 4.90 3.00 2.39
C LEU A 35 6.02 2.00 2.69
N ILE A 36 5.73 1.06 3.57
CA ILE A 36 6.65 -0.03 3.95
C ILE A 36 6.02 -1.34 3.46
N GLU A 37 6.75 -2.07 2.62
CA GLU A 37 6.30 -3.34 2.06
C GLU A 37 7.34 -4.42 2.33
N ARG A 38 6.91 -5.52 2.94
CA ARG A 38 7.80 -6.66 3.27
C ARG A 38 8.24 -7.45 2.04
N ALA A 39 7.45 -7.46 0.99
CA ALA A 39 7.74 -8.17 -0.26
C ALA A 39 8.48 -7.27 -1.26
N ASP A 40 8.79 -7.82 -2.42
CA ASP A 40 9.49 -7.12 -3.50
C ASP A 40 8.55 -6.46 -4.52
N GLU A 41 7.23 -6.62 -4.34
CA GLU A 41 6.21 -6.07 -5.23
C GLU A 41 4.96 -5.69 -4.44
N VAL A 42 4.15 -4.79 -5.01
CA VAL A 42 2.83 -4.43 -4.47
C VAL A 42 1.81 -5.55 -4.72
N GLY A 43 0.67 -5.50 -4.04
CA GLY A 43 -0.45 -6.39 -4.31
C GLY A 43 -1.08 -7.06 -3.09
N GLY A 44 -0.39 -7.15 -1.98
CA GLY A 44 -0.90 -7.76 -0.75
C GLY A 44 -1.40 -9.18 -0.97
N THR A 45 -2.64 -9.46 -0.60
CA THR A 45 -3.32 -10.76 -0.79
C THR A 45 -3.23 -11.26 -2.23
N TRP A 46 -3.35 -10.38 -3.21
CA TRP A 46 -3.35 -10.74 -4.64
C TRP A 46 -1.96 -10.98 -5.21
N ARG A 47 -0.93 -10.59 -4.51
CA ARG A 47 0.45 -11.01 -4.76
C ARG A 47 0.74 -12.34 -4.07
N ASP A 48 0.29 -12.50 -2.81
CA ASP A 48 0.69 -13.63 -1.96
C ASP A 48 -0.03 -14.94 -2.30
N ASN A 49 -1.25 -14.87 -2.86
CA ASN A 49 -2.08 -16.03 -3.15
C ASN A 49 -2.14 -16.29 -4.64
N THR A 50 -1.38 -17.28 -5.11
CA THR A 50 -1.19 -17.60 -6.52
C THR A 50 -1.54 -19.04 -6.88
N TYR A 51 -2.28 -19.73 -6.02
CA TYR A 51 -2.68 -21.11 -6.25
C TYR A 51 -3.69 -21.22 -7.42
N PRO A 52 -3.76 -22.38 -8.10
CA PRO A 52 -4.73 -22.58 -9.19
C PRO A 52 -6.16 -22.36 -8.71
N GLY A 53 -6.92 -21.56 -9.44
CA GLY A 53 -8.30 -21.23 -9.11
C GLY A 53 -8.46 -20.09 -8.10
N CYS A 54 -7.37 -19.43 -7.69
CA CYS A 54 -7.45 -18.24 -6.83
C CYS A 54 -8.11 -17.10 -7.60
N GLU A 55 -9.35 -16.80 -7.23
CA GLU A 55 -10.18 -15.76 -7.84
C GLU A 55 -10.90 -14.96 -6.75
N CYS A 56 -11.38 -13.78 -7.12
CA CYS A 56 -12.18 -12.97 -6.22
C CYS A 56 -13.60 -13.54 -6.10
N ASP A 57 -14.18 -13.46 -4.93
CA ASP A 57 -15.57 -13.83 -4.65
C ASP A 57 -16.52 -12.64 -4.81
N VAL A 58 -16.00 -11.46 -5.13
CA VAL A 58 -16.77 -10.27 -5.49
C VAL A 58 -16.77 -10.13 -7.01
N GLN A 59 -17.91 -9.75 -7.56
CA GLN A 59 -18.02 -9.52 -9.01
C GLN A 59 -17.07 -8.40 -9.44
N SER A 60 -16.38 -8.62 -10.57
CA SER A 60 -15.29 -7.78 -11.03
C SER A 60 -15.67 -6.30 -11.17
N HIS A 61 -16.87 -6.00 -11.66
CA HIS A 61 -17.31 -4.62 -11.86
C HIS A 61 -17.49 -3.82 -10.55
N LEU A 62 -17.49 -4.51 -9.39
CA LEU A 62 -17.55 -3.89 -8.07
C LEU A 62 -16.16 -3.81 -7.38
N TYR A 63 -15.15 -4.47 -7.98
CA TYR A 63 -13.87 -4.69 -7.32
C TYR A 63 -12.76 -3.81 -7.89
N SER A 64 -12.89 -2.51 -7.65
CA SER A 64 -11.87 -1.52 -7.96
C SER A 64 -11.98 -0.34 -7.01
N LEU A 65 -10.92 0.46 -6.94
CA LEU A 65 -10.93 1.71 -6.19
C LEU A 65 -11.87 2.70 -6.86
N SER A 66 -12.68 3.42 -6.08
CA SER A 66 -13.70 4.33 -6.61
C SER A 66 -13.15 5.45 -7.49
N PHE A 67 -11.92 5.87 -7.22
CA PHE A 67 -11.22 6.92 -7.99
C PHE A 67 -10.42 6.38 -9.16
N GLU A 68 -10.38 5.04 -9.35
CA GLU A 68 -9.66 4.39 -10.43
C GLU A 68 -10.47 3.18 -10.92
N PRO A 69 -11.67 3.41 -11.51
CA PRO A 69 -12.50 2.32 -11.96
C PRO A 69 -11.86 1.57 -13.13
N LYS A 70 -12.00 0.24 -13.13
CA LYS A 70 -11.63 -0.63 -14.23
C LYS A 70 -12.90 -1.21 -14.85
N THR A 71 -13.04 -1.07 -16.17
CA THR A 71 -14.24 -1.48 -16.91
C THR A 71 -14.00 -2.63 -17.88
N ASP A 72 -12.77 -3.05 -18.05
CA ASP A 72 -12.35 -4.05 -19.04
C ASP A 72 -11.90 -5.38 -18.40
N TRP A 73 -12.53 -5.76 -17.27
CA TRP A 73 -12.28 -7.04 -16.65
C TRP A 73 -12.61 -8.19 -17.58
N SER A 74 -11.73 -9.22 -17.65
CA SER A 74 -11.89 -10.37 -18.55
C SER A 74 -12.94 -11.36 -18.07
N LYS A 75 -13.25 -11.39 -16.78
CA LYS A 75 -14.18 -12.34 -16.14
C LYS A 75 -15.12 -11.67 -15.17
N LYS A 76 -16.27 -12.32 -14.91
CA LYS A 76 -17.22 -11.89 -13.88
C LYS A 76 -16.61 -11.92 -12.48
N TYR A 77 -15.75 -12.90 -12.20
CA TYR A 77 -14.94 -12.99 -10.99
C TYR A 77 -13.47 -13.01 -11.42
N SER A 78 -12.71 -12.00 -11.02
CA SER A 78 -11.34 -11.81 -11.54
C SER A 78 -10.35 -12.75 -10.89
N THR A 79 -9.36 -13.16 -11.69
CA THR A 79 -8.22 -13.93 -11.20
C THR A 79 -7.28 -13.05 -10.35
N TRP A 80 -6.52 -13.70 -9.47
CA TRP A 80 -5.50 -13.02 -8.66
C TRP A 80 -4.52 -12.21 -9.51
N SER A 81 -4.12 -12.73 -10.66
CA SER A 81 -3.15 -12.09 -11.54
C SER A 81 -3.69 -10.80 -12.15
N GLU A 82 -4.94 -10.78 -12.56
CA GLU A 82 -5.57 -9.59 -13.13
C GLU A 82 -5.78 -8.50 -12.07
N ILE A 83 -6.14 -8.90 -10.84
CA ILE A 83 -6.28 -7.96 -9.73
C ILE A 83 -4.91 -7.41 -9.30
N ARG A 84 -3.89 -8.26 -9.22
CA ARG A 84 -2.52 -7.81 -8.96
C ARG A 84 -2.06 -6.81 -10.01
N ASP A 85 -2.28 -7.11 -11.28
CA ASP A 85 -1.89 -6.22 -12.38
C ASP A 85 -2.64 -4.88 -12.30
N TYR A 86 -3.88 -4.89 -11.85
CA TYR A 86 -4.63 -3.67 -11.57
C TYR A 86 -3.95 -2.83 -10.48
N ILE A 87 -3.56 -3.44 -9.35
CA ILE A 87 -2.88 -2.73 -8.24
C ILE A 87 -1.53 -2.18 -8.72
N ILE A 88 -0.77 -2.95 -9.49
CA ILE A 88 0.49 -2.50 -10.10
C ILE A 88 0.24 -1.30 -11.00
N GLY A 89 -0.77 -1.36 -11.84
CA GLY A 89 -1.14 -0.27 -12.74
C GLY A 89 -1.50 1.02 -12.00
N VAL A 90 -2.28 0.93 -10.92
CA VAL A 90 -2.61 2.09 -10.07
C VAL A 90 -1.35 2.67 -9.43
N THR A 91 -0.49 1.81 -8.90
CA THR A 91 0.77 2.20 -8.28
C THR A 91 1.66 2.98 -9.25
N ASP A 92 1.81 2.49 -10.47
CA ASP A 92 2.65 3.10 -11.50
C ASP A 92 2.03 4.39 -12.06
N LYS A 93 0.72 4.39 -12.31
CA LYS A 93 0.01 5.58 -12.78
C LYS A 93 0.15 6.76 -11.83
N HIS A 94 0.04 6.50 -10.54
CA HIS A 94 0.15 7.53 -9.49
C HIS A 94 1.59 7.74 -8.99
N LYS A 95 2.57 7.11 -9.63
CA LYS A 95 4.01 7.27 -9.33
C LYS A 95 4.35 7.00 -7.86
N LEU A 96 3.78 5.94 -7.29
CA LEU A 96 3.94 5.61 -5.88
C LEU A 96 5.21 4.81 -5.57
N ARG A 97 5.85 4.17 -6.56
CA ARG A 97 7.01 3.29 -6.32
C ARG A 97 8.15 3.98 -5.59
N GLU A 98 8.41 5.23 -5.91
CA GLU A 98 9.45 6.02 -5.23
C GLU A 98 9.15 6.29 -3.75
N LYS A 99 7.89 6.16 -3.34
CA LYS A 99 7.43 6.29 -1.95
C LYS A 99 7.46 4.97 -1.19
N ILE A 100 7.70 3.85 -1.85
CA ILE A 100 7.64 2.51 -1.26
C ILE A 100 9.04 2.02 -0.92
N GLN A 101 9.22 1.57 0.31
CA GLN A 101 10.40 0.82 0.72
C GLN A 101 10.04 -0.66 0.73
N PHE A 102 10.51 -1.37 -0.30
CA PHE A 102 10.30 -2.80 -0.47
C PHE A 102 11.25 -3.63 0.39
N ASN A 103 10.98 -4.94 0.51
CA ASN A 103 11.80 -5.91 1.22
C ASN A 103 12.07 -5.51 2.67
N THR A 104 11.15 -4.80 3.27
CA THR A 104 11.26 -4.24 4.61
C THR A 104 9.95 -4.43 5.35
N GLY A 105 9.99 -5.08 6.49
CA GLY A 105 8.81 -5.30 7.35
C GLY A 105 8.79 -4.39 8.55
N LEU A 106 7.61 -4.23 9.13
CA LEU A 106 7.43 -3.61 10.43
C LEU A 106 7.78 -4.60 11.52
N THR A 107 8.65 -4.23 12.47
CA THR A 107 8.96 -5.04 13.66
C THR A 107 8.34 -4.51 14.93
N GLY A 108 7.95 -3.23 14.94
CA GLY A 108 7.28 -2.63 16.09
C GLY A 108 6.94 -1.18 15.83
N ALA A 109 5.97 -0.66 16.58
CA ALA A 109 5.62 0.75 16.56
C ALA A 109 5.22 1.17 17.97
N ASP A 110 5.86 2.20 18.49
CA ASP A 110 5.63 2.72 19.82
C ASP A 110 5.14 4.17 19.73
N PHE A 111 4.00 4.45 20.34
CA PHE A 111 3.46 5.81 20.39
C PHE A 111 4.05 6.57 21.57
N ASP A 112 4.64 7.74 21.28
CA ASP A 112 5.13 8.66 22.29
C ASP A 112 4.06 9.74 22.54
N LYS A 113 3.51 9.71 23.75
CA LYS A 113 2.45 10.63 24.16
C LYS A 113 2.93 12.08 24.31
N ASP A 114 4.20 12.27 24.67
CA ASP A 114 4.74 13.60 24.92
C ASP A 114 4.99 14.38 23.62
N SER A 115 5.49 13.69 22.61
CA SER A 115 5.70 14.27 21.28
C SER A 115 4.51 14.14 20.35
N GLY A 116 3.58 13.20 20.64
CA GLY A 116 2.46 12.89 19.77
C GLY A 116 2.88 12.16 18.49
N THR A 117 4.00 11.46 18.52
CA THR A 117 4.57 10.79 17.35
C THR A 117 4.69 9.29 17.55
N TRP A 118 4.89 8.56 16.45
CA TRP A 118 5.18 7.13 16.46
C TRP A 118 6.66 6.88 16.18
N LEU A 119 7.27 6.00 16.95
CA LEU A 119 8.56 5.40 16.62
C LEU A 119 8.30 4.09 15.89
N VAL A 120 8.58 4.06 14.59
CA VAL A 120 8.36 2.91 13.71
C VAL A 120 9.69 2.16 13.55
N LYS A 121 9.71 0.90 13.93
CA LYS A 121 10.89 0.01 13.86
C LYS A 121 10.76 -0.91 12.67
N LEU A 122 11.79 -1.01 11.86
CA LEU A 122 11.80 -1.77 10.61
C LEU A 122 12.75 -2.96 10.67
N SER A 123 12.51 -3.97 9.83
CA SER A 123 13.26 -5.23 9.80
C SER A 123 14.71 -5.09 9.39
N ASP A 124 15.09 -4.00 8.73
CA ASP A 124 16.49 -3.69 8.38
C ASP A 124 17.26 -3.02 9.53
N GLY A 125 16.64 -2.85 10.69
CA GLY A 125 17.22 -2.18 11.85
C GLY A 125 17.03 -0.68 11.88
N SER A 126 16.50 -0.07 10.81
CA SER A 126 16.21 1.36 10.77
C SER A 126 14.95 1.72 11.55
N LYS A 127 14.82 3.00 11.87
CA LYS A 127 13.67 3.56 12.61
C LYS A 127 13.21 4.82 11.91
N LEU A 128 11.89 5.05 11.94
CA LEU A 128 11.25 6.27 11.45
C LEU A 128 10.43 6.91 12.56
N ILE A 129 10.34 8.22 12.54
CA ILE A 129 9.49 9.01 13.45
C ILE A 129 8.45 9.76 12.63
#